data_c4c0376a66ba4687a7e4bf1c41218ae9
#
_entry.id   c4c0376a66ba4687a7e4bf1c41218ae9
#
_cell.length_a   1.000
_cell.length_b   1.000
_cell.length_c   1.000
_cell.angle_alpha   90.00
_cell.angle_beta   90.00
_cell.angle_gamma   90.00
#
_symmetry.space_group_name_H-M   'P 1'
#
loop_
_entity.id
_entity.type
_entity.pdbx_description
1 polymer ?
#
loop_
_entity_poly.entity_id
_entity_poly.type
_entity_poly.pdbx_seq_one_letter_code
_entity_poly.pdbx_strand_id
1 'polypeptide(L)'
;VQHPLHIAARTATLDILSNGRVDLGIGRSGYPYQMAAFGTDLGNATGMVDEALEIIPRAWTEGEFSYQGKFYDIPPREVHPKPVQKPHPPMWLGCSQEETFRKAGELGLGCLAMSGGGPDRLTQLIQAYRDGIRDAKPVGKIVHDKVSISTLAICAETRQKAQERGAEIIDWYRHQQSLRDVRVWQEQDPTNVPGDYQWHYQRSTAADSPKRDEASSLDQIKSGRYCIGDPDDCLRYLEQYTPTGVDEIMPLFQIGPMAHQEVMETLRLFGKHVIPNLSQTEQTTIAHTSADD
;
A
#
# COMPACT_ATOMS: atom_id res chain seq x y z
N VAL A 1 2.04 13.72 -10.91
CA VAL A 1 1.22 12.80 -11.72
C VAL A 1 1.87 12.61 -13.07
N GLN A 2 2.08 11.36 -13.48
CA GLN A 2 2.71 11.04 -14.76
C GLN A 2 1.63 10.63 -15.77
N HIS A 3 1.87 10.94 -17.04
CA HIS A 3 0.99 10.50 -18.11
C HIS A 3 0.96 8.96 -18.22
N PRO A 4 -0.21 8.30 -18.37
CA PRO A 4 -0.33 6.83 -18.34
C PRO A 4 0.55 6.11 -19.37
N LEU A 5 0.79 6.69 -20.54
CA LEU A 5 1.70 6.10 -21.54
C LEU A 5 3.17 6.08 -21.07
N HIS A 6 3.61 7.08 -20.30
CA HIS A 6 4.93 7.04 -19.68
C HIS A 6 5.05 5.93 -18.64
N ILE A 7 3.98 5.75 -17.83
CA ILE A 7 3.93 4.66 -16.84
C ILE A 7 3.97 3.32 -17.58
N ALA A 8 3.16 3.14 -18.61
CA ALA A 8 3.13 1.91 -19.39
C ALA A 8 4.49 1.56 -20.00
N ALA A 9 5.14 2.51 -20.67
CA ALA A 9 6.45 2.28 -21.28
C ALA A 9 7.55 1.97 -20.25
N ARG A 10 7.61 2.70 -19.15
CA ARG A 10 8.60 2.48 -18.07
C ARG A 10 8.39 1.15 -17.38
N THR A 11 7.17 0.79 -17.06
CA THR A 11 6.85 -0.50 -16.44
C THR A 11 7.22 -1.65 -17.37
N ALA A 12 6.88 -1.56 -18.66
CA ALA A 12 7.27 -2.58 -19.64
C ALA A 12 8.79 -2.70 -19.79
N THR A 13 9.53 -1.58 -19.76
CA THR A 13 11.00 -1.60 -19.77
C THR A 13 11.56 -2.29 -18.53
N LEU A 14 11.04 -1.98 -17.34
CA LEU A 14 11.44 -2.64 -16.09
C LEU A 14 11.08 -4.12 -16.09
N ASP A 15 9.94 -4.48 -16.66
CA ASP A 15 9.51 -5.87 -16.79
C ASP A 15 10.47 -6.69 -17.67
N ILE A 16 10.89 -6.13 -18.78
CA ILE A 16 11.93 -6.74 -19.65
C ILE A 16 13.26 -6.89 -18.90
N LEU A 17 13.74 -5.82 -18.26
CA LEU A 17 15.02 -5.82 -17.53
C LEU A 17 15.02 -6.78 -16.34
N SER A 18 13.89 -6.93 -15.69
CA SER A 18 13.73 -7.85 -14.56
C SER A 18 13.38 -9.28 -14.95
N ASN A 19 13.16 -9.56 -16.23
CA ASN A 19 12.67 -10.83 -16.74
C ASN A 19 11.34 -11.26 -16.10
N GLY A 20 10.35 -10.37 -16.17
CA GLY A 20 8.98 -10.65 -15.74
C GLY A 20 8.74 -10.63 -14.22
N ARG A 21 9.46 -9.81 -13.47
CA ARG A 21 9.32 -9.71 -11.99
C ARG A 21 8.65 -8.42 -11.51
N VAL A 22 8.04 -7.64 -12.41
CA VAL A 22 7.45 -6.34 -12.08
C VAL A 22 5.96 -6.50 -11.79
N ASP A 23 5.53 -5.88 -10.71
CA ASP A 23 4.14 -5.55 -10.42
C ASP A 23 3.98 -4.03 -10.43
N LEU A 24 2.83 -3.53 -10.89
CA LEU A 24 2.55 -2.10 -10.94
C LEU A 24 1.54 -1.68 -9.87
N GLY A 25 1.99 -0.93 -8.85
CA GLY A 25 1.12 -0.27 -7.89
C GLY A 25 0.73 1.15 -8.32
N ILE A 26 -0.55 1.47 -8.27
CA ILE A 26 -1.11 2.78 -8.64
C ILE A 26 -1.82 3.40 -7.44
N GLY A 27 -1.60 4.70 -7.21
CA GLY A 27 -2.27 5.47 -6.19
C GLY A 27 -2.43 6.94 -6.60
N ARG A 28 -3.41 7.62 -6.01
CA ARG A 28 -3.75 9.01 -6.37
C ARG A 28 -3.01 10.10 -5.62
N SER A 29 -2.15 9.77 -4.64
CA SER A 29 -1.60 10.71 -3.66
C SER A 29 -2.66 11.27 -2.67
N GLY A 30 -2.26 11.49 -1.44
CA GLY A 30 -3.08 12.16 -0.41
C GLY A 30 -2.58 13.57 -0.07
N TYR A 31 -1.68 14.14 -0.87
CA TYR A 31 -0.98 15.38 -0.52
C TYR A 31 -1.19 16.49 -1.55
N PRO A 32 -2.05 17.50 -1.25
CA PRO A 32 -2.37 18.61 -2.16
C PRO A 32 -1.14 19.32 -2.72
N TYR A 33 -0.14 19.61 -1.86
CA TYR A 33 1.06 20.32 -2.29
C TYR A 33 1.91 19.54 -3.32
N GLN A 34 1.92 18.22 -3.24
CA GLN A 34 2.61 17.39 -4.24
C GLN A 34 1.89 17.45 -5.59
N MET A 35 0.56 17.42 -5.56
CA MET A 35 -0.24 17.49 -6.78
C MET A 35 -0.12 18.85 -7.44
N ALA A 36 -0.16 19.94 -6.67
CA ALA A 36 0.03 21.28 -7.16
C ALA A 36 1.39 21.47 -7.85
N ALA A 37 2.46 20.87 -7.31
CA ALA A 37 3.80 20.91 -7.91
C ALA A 37 3.86 20.27 -9.32
N PHE A 38 2.92 19.37 -9.64
CA PHE A 38 2.78 18.74 -10.96
C PHE A 38 1.60 19.28 -11.77
N GLY A 39 1.02 20.41 -11.35
CA GLY A 39 -0.09 21.04 -12.04
C GLY A 39 -1.39 20.23 -12.02
N THR A 40 -1.55 19.33 -11.03
CA THR A 40 -2.75 18.50 -10.90
C THR A 40 -3.66 19.07 -9.83
N ASP A 41 -4.91 19.33 -10.18
CA ASP A 41 -5.95 19.69 -9.23
C ASP A 41 -6.44 18.46 -8.45
N LEU A 42 -6.71 18.63 -7.15
CA LEU A 42 -7.23 17.59 -6.27
C LEU A 42 -8.52 16.97 -6.80
N GLY A 43 -9.44 17.81 -7.33
CA GLY A 43 -10.73 17.36 -7.86
C GLY A 43 -10.63 16.48 -9.10
N ASN A 44 -9.50 16.53 -9.78
CA ASN A 44 -9.25 15.73 -10.98
C ASN A 44 -8.51 14.42 -10.72
N ALA A 45 -7.87 14.29 -9.56
CA ALA A 45 -6.93 13.20 -9.29
C ALA A 45 -7.54 11.80 -9.38
N THR A 46 -8.73 11.59 -8.82
CA THR A 46 -9.42 10.30 -8.87
C THR A 46 -9.77 9.91 -10.29
N GLY A 47 -10.42 10.83 -11.06
CA GLY A 47 -10.76 10.56 -12.44
C GLY A 47 -9.54 10.34 -13.34
N MET A 48 -8.44 11.05 -13.11
CA MET A 48 -7.18 10.81 -13.84
C MET A 48 -6.60 9.42 -13.55
N VAL A 49 -6.73 8.94 -12.31
CA VAL A 49 -6.32 7.56 -11.96
C VAL A 49 -7.24 6.55 -12.63
N ASP A 50 -8.55 6.77 -12.62
CA ASP A 50 -9.52 5.86 -13.23
C ASP A 50 -9.26 5.69 -14.73
N GLU A 51 -9.08 6.77 -15.48
CA GLU A 51 -8.70 6.69 -16.89
C GLU A 51 -7.32 6.03 -17.10
N ALA A 52 -6.35 6.28 -16.22
CA ALA A 52 -5.04 5.67 -16.32
C ALA A 52 -5.09 4.14 -16.09
N LEU A 53 -5.97 3.66 -15.19
CA LEU A 53 -6.20 2.23 -14.97
C LEU A 53 -6.77 1.53 -16.21
N GLU A 54 -7.54 2.22 -17.04
CA GLU A 54 -8.03 1.69 -18.32
C GLU A 54 -6.97 1.75 -19.42
N ILE A 55 -6.23 2.86 -19.50
CA ILE A 55 -5.26 3.12 -20.58
C ILE A 55 -4.04 2.19 -20.47
N ILE A 56 -3.49 1.99 -19.27
CA ILE A 56 -2.23 1.28 -19.08
C ILE A 56 -2.29 -0.18 -19.58
N PRO A 57 -3.26 -1.02 -19.17
CA PRO A 57 -3.32 -2.41 -19.66
C PRO A 57 -3.63 -2.50 -21.16
N ARG A 58 -4.39 -1.57 -21.72
CA ARG A 58 -4.61 -1.48 -23.17
C ARG A 58 -3.33 -1.16 -23.92
N ALA A 59 -2.54 -0.19 -23.41
CA ALA A 59 -1.24 0.14 -23.99
C ALA A 59 -0.26 -1.05 -24.00
N TRP A 60 -0.38 -2.01 -23.08
CA TRP A 60 0.43 -3.21 -23.05
C TRP A 60 -0.06 -4.33 -23.96
N THR A 61 -1.39 -4.49 -24.09
CA THR A 61 -2.02 -5.68 -24.69
C THR A 61 -2.53 -5.48 -26.10
N GLU A 62 -2.89 -4.23 -26.48
CA GLU A 62 -3.37 -3.92 -27.82
C GLU A 62 -2.19 -3.52 -28.74
N GLY A 63 -2.33 -3.75 -30.03
CA GLY A 63 -1.42 -3.22 -31.05
C GLY A 63 -1.61 -1.71 -31.17
N GLU A 64 -2.44 -1.27 -32.12
CA GLU A 64 -2.88 0.10 -32.18
C GLU A 64 -4.13 0.30 -31.31
N PHE A 65 -4.13 1.33 -30.45
CA PHE A 65 -5.29 1.74 -29.69
C PHE A 65 -5.44 3.27 -29.66
N SER A 66 -6.62 3.74 -29.37
CA SER A 66 -6.92 5.14 -29.08
C SER A 66 -7.73 5.24 -27.79
N TYR A 67 -7.70 6.38 -27.15
CA TYR A 67 -8.50 6.66 -25.96
C TYR A 67 -8.98 8.10 -25.99
N GLN A 68 -10.26 8.33 -25.69
CA GLN A 68 -10.84 9.66 -25.57
C GLN A 68 -11.60 9.72 -24.24
N GLY A 69 -11.00 10.37 -23.26
CA GLY A 69 -11.55 10.57 -21.93
C GLY A 69 -11.71 12.05 -21.59
N LYS A 70 -11.99 12.31 -20.33
CA LYS A 70 -12.06 13.69 -19.80
C LYS A 70 -10.66 14.27 -19.59
N PHE A 71 -9.68 13.44 -19.22
CA PHE A 71 -8.35 13.86 -18.81
C PHE A 71 -7.26 13.49 -19.82
N TYR A 72 -7.49 12.43 -20.58
CA TYR A 72 -6.54 11.97 -21.58
C TYR A 72 -7.21 11.80 -22.94
N ASP A 73 -6.57 12.37 -23.97
CA ASP A 73 -6.93 12.18 -25.37
C ASP A 73 -5.71 11.61 -26.10
N ILE A 74 -5.82 10.34 -26.50
CA ILE A 74 -4.74 9.57 -27.11
C ILE A 74 -5.17 9.16 -28.51
N PRO A 75 -4.65 9.82 -29.56
CA PRO A 75 -4.93 9.43 -30.93
C PRO A 75 -4.37 8.02 -31.23
N PRO A 76 -4.86 7.32 -32.29
CA PRO A 76 -4.45 5.98 -32.63
C PRO A 76 -2.94 5.83 -32.68
N ARG A 77 -2.41 4.89 -31.87
CA ARG A 77 -0.97 4.59 -31.77
C ARG A 77 -0.69 3.25 -31.15
N GLU A 78 0.47 2.73 -31.43
CA GLU A 78 1.08 1.63 -30.71
C GLU A 78 2.06 2.14 -29.66
N VAL A 79 2.13 1.49 -28.48
CA VAL A 79 3.04 1.84 -27.39
C VAL A 79 4.08 0.75 -27.21
N HIS A 80 5.35 1.14 -27.26
CA HIS A 80 6.50 0.26 -27.06
C HIS A 80 7.36 0.75 -25.89
N PRO A 81 8.14 -0.19 -25.25
CA PRO A 81 8.10 -1.63 -25.46
C PRO A 81 6.84 -2.27 -24.88
N LYS A 82 6.56 -3.53 -25.24
CA LYS A 82 5.56 -4.37 -24.58
C LYS A 82 6.22 -5.17 -23.45
N PRO A 83 5.52 -5.44 -22.33
CA PRO A 83 6.06 -6.25 -21.24
C PRO A 83 6.26 -7.71 -21.67
N VAL A 84 7.19 -8.42 -20.99
CA VAL A 84 7.41 -9.87 -21.19
C VAL A 84 6.33 -10.69 -20.51
N GLN A 85 5.80 -10.23 -19.40
CA GLN A 85 4.67 -10.87 -18.71
C GLN A 85 3.42 -10.86 -19.60
N LYS A 86 2.69 -11.96 -19.62
CA LYS A 86 1.48 -12.11 -20.44
C LYS A 86 0.27 -12.47 -19.56
N PRO A 87 -0.87 -11.84 -19.80
CA PRO A 87 -1.13 -10.79 -20.81
C PRO A 87 -0.48 -9.46 -20.50
N HIS A 88 -0.19 -9.14 -19.25
CA HIS A 88 0.50 -7.95 -18.75
C HIS A 88 0.97 -8.15 -17.29
N PRO A 89 1.86 -7.28 -16.76
CA PRO A 89 2.22 -7.29 -15.34
C PRO A 89 1.00 -7.17 -14.42
N PRO A 90 1.00 -7.82 -13.24
CA PRO A 90 -0.03 -7.62 -12.23
C PRO A 90 -0.16 -6.13 -11.85
N MET A 91 -1.40 -5.71 -11.60
CA MET A 91 -1.69 -4.34 -11.22
C MET A 91 -2.32 -4.28 -9.83
N TRP A 92 -1.94 -3.27 -9.06
CA TRP A 92 -2.38 -3.04 -7.69
C TRP A 92 -2.92 -1.63 -7.51
N LEU A 93 -3.90 -1.47 -6.63
CA LEU A 93 -4.45 -0.18 -6.23
C LEU A 93 -4.10 0.13 -4.77
N GLY A 94 -3.62 1.34 -4.51
CA GLY A 94 -3.41 1.85 -3.15
C GLY A 94 -4.74 2.12 -2.45
N CYS A 95 -5.00 1.41 -1.34
CA CYS A 95 -6.27 1.42 -0.62
C CYS A 95 -6.10 1.89 0.83
N SER A 96 -7.10 2.59 1.37
CA SER A 96 -7.09 3.06 2.76
C SER A 96 -8.46 3.02 3.44
N GLN A 97 -9.54 2.97 2.67
CA GLN A 97 -10.92 2.96 3.14
C GLN A 97 -11.68 1.80 2.51
N GLU A 98 -12.78 1.40 3.12
CA GLU A 98 -13.62 0.29 2.67
C GLU A 98 -14.01 0.43 1.19
N GLU A 99 -14.41 1.64 0.78
CA GLU A 99 -14.76 1.94 -0.60
C GLU A 99 -13.62 1.66 -1.58
N THR A 100 -12.37 2.04 -1.24
CA THR A 100 -11.20 1.80 -2.10
C THR A 100 -10.80 0.33 -2.14
N PHE A 101 -11.00 -0.41 -1.05
CA PHE A 101 -10.82 -1.86 -1.01
C PHE A 101 -11.83 -2.56 -1.93
N ARG A 102 -13.11 -2.23 -1.80
CA ARG A 102 -14.18 -2.74 -2.67
C ARG A 102 -13.89 -2.43 -4.14
N LYS A 103 -13.54 -1.17 -4.46
CA LYS A 103 -13.19 -0.73 -5.80
C LYS A 103 -12.02 -1.52 -6.40
N ALA A 104 -10.97 -1.78 -5.63
CA ALA A 104 -9.85 -2.61 -6.09
C ALA A 104 -10.34 -4.01 -6.53
N GLY A 105 -11.19 -4.65 -5.71
CA GLY A 105 -11.80 -5.93 -6.03
C GLY A 105 -12.66 -5.88 -7.29
N GLU A 106 -13.58 -4.91 -7.39
CA GLU A 106 -14.47 -4.74 -8.55
C GLU A 106 -13.72 -4.55 -9.87
N LEU A 107 -12.55 -3.88 -9.81
CA LEU A 107 -11.67 -3.66 -10.96
C LEU A 107 -10.69 -4.82 -11.22
N GLY A 108 -10.73 -5.90 -10.43
CA GLY A 108 -9.85 -7.05 -10.57
C GLY A 108 -8.38 -6.73 -10.26
N LEU A 109 -8.12 -5.72 -9.44
CA LEU A 109 -6.78 -5.26 -9.05
C LEU A 109 -6.40 -5.83 -7.68
N GLY A 110 -5.11 -6.09 -7.46
CA GLY A 110 -4.59 -6.32 -6.12
C GLY A 110 -4.76 -5.08 -5.23
N CYS A 111 -4.90 -5.30 -3.93
CA CYS A 111 -5.04 -4.23 -2.95
C CYS A 111 -3.73 -4.01 -2.20
N LEU A 112 -3.19 -2.78 -2.24
CA LEU A 112 -2.05 -2.34 -1.45
C LEU A 112 -2.53 -1.43 -0.31
N ALA A 113 -2.24 -1.79 0.94
CA ALA A 113 -2.65 -1.01 2.09
C ALA A 113 -1.56 -0.90 3.16
N MET A 114 -1.83 -0.10 4.20
CA MET A 114 -1.03 -0.08 5.42
C MET A 114 -1.71 -0.93 6.50
N SER A 115 -0.94 -1.53 7.39
CA SER A 115 -1.44 -2.30 8.54
C SER A 115 -2.19 -1.47 9.61
N GLY A 116 -2.38 -0.17 9.35
CA GLY A 116 -3.00 0.77 10.29
C GLY A 116 -4.41 0.38 10.70
N GLY A 117 -4.68 0.42 12.02
CA GLY A 117 -5.97 0.06 12.60
C GLY A 117 -6.05 -1.36 13.18
N GLY A 118 -4.98 -2.15 13.02
CA GLY A 118 -4.87 -3.50 13.57
C GLY A 118 -5.61 -4.58 12.77
N PRO A 119 -5.49 -5.85 13.19
CA PRO A 119 -6.04 -7.00 12.47
C PRO A 119 -7.57 -6.95 12.30
N ASP A 120 -8.32 -6.55 13.34
CA ASP A 120 -9.78 -6.50 13.29
C ASP A 120 -10.29 -5.54 12.21
N ARG A 121 -9.69 -4.34 12.14
CA ARG A 121 -10.05 -3.37 11.10
C ARG A 121 -9.66 -3.89 9.72
N LEU A 122 -8.49 -4.51 9.61
CA LEU A 122 -8.03 -5.07 8.34
C LEU A 122 -8.97 -6.18 7.84
N THR A 123 -9.44 -7.05 8.72
CA THR A 123 -10.42 -8.10 8.36
C THR A 123 -11.66 -7.51 7.71
N GLN A 124 -12.22 -6.43 8.27
CA GLN A 124 -13.38 -5.75 7.68
C GLN A 124 -13.09 -5.18 6.29
N LEU A 125 -11.91 -4.57 6.12
CA LEU A 125 -11.47 -4.00 4.85
C LEU A 125 -11.24 -5.09 3.78
N ILE A 126 -10.60 -6.20 4.17
CA ILE A 126 -10.40 -7.34 3.27
C ILE A 126 -11.74 -7.97 2.88
N GLN A 127 -12.73 -8.04 3.79
CA GLN A 127 -14.06 -8.52 3.43
C GLN A 127 -14.69 -7.65 2.34
N ALA A 128 -14.58 -6.32 2.43
CA ALA A 128 -15.08 -5.43 1.38
C ALA A 128 -14.39 -5.66 0.03
N TYR A 129 -13.06 -5.93 0.05
CA TYR A 129 -12.32 -6.33 -1.14
C TYR A 129 -12.82 -7.65 -1.72
N ARG A 130 -12.98 -8.69 -0.88
CA ARG A 130 -13.47 -10.01 -1.30
C ARG A 130 -14.91 -9.95 -1.83
N ASP A 131 -15.72 -9.03 -1.30
CA ASP A 131 -17.06 -8.78 -1.84
C ASP A 131 -17.01 -8.16 -3.24
N GLY A 132 -16.09 -7.22 -3.48
CA GLY A 132 -15.90 -6.61 -4.80
C GLY A 132 -15.35 -7.59 -5.84
N ILE A 133 -14.40 -8.47 -5.45
CA ILE A 133 -13.72 -9.35 -6.40
C ILE A 133 -14.63 -10.48 -6.91
N ARG A 134 -15.69 -10.85 -6.19
CA ARG A 134 -16.64 -11.89 -6.63
C ARG A 134 -17.30 -11.55 -7.97
N ASP A 135 -17.58 -10.28 -8.20
CA ASP A 135 -18.25 -9.79 -9.41
C ASP A 135 -17.31 -8.89 -10.24
N ALA A 136 -16.00 -9.14 -10.17
CA ALA A 136 -14.99 -8.29 -10.77
C ALA A 136 -15.20 -8.11 -12.29
N LYS A 137 -15.09 -6.86 -12.72
CA LYS A 137 -14.97 -6.46 -14.13
C LYS A 137 -13.56 -5.88 -14.33
N PRO A 138 -12.58 -6.75 -14.61
CA PRO A 138 -11.19 -6.32 -14.59
C PRO A 138 -10.91 -5.28 -15.66
N VAL A 139 -10.23 -4.20 -15.27
CA VAL A 139 -9.77 -3.15 -16.20
C VAL A 139 -8.68 -3.65 -17.14
N GLY A 140 -7.96 -4.71 -16.75
CA GLY A 140 -6.97 -5.42 -17.58
C GLY A 140 -7.52 -6.73 -18.14
N LYS A 141 -6.61 -7.67 -18.41
CA LYS A 141 -6.93 -8.99 -18.94
C LYS A 141 -6.86 -10.12 -17.88
N ILE A 142 -6.54 -9.76 -16.63
CA ILE A 142 -6.43 -10.70 -15.49
C ILE A 142 -7.14 -10.12 -14.27
N VAL A 143 -7.62 -11.01 -13.42
CA VAL A 143 -8.01 -10.69 -12.05
C VAL A 143 -6.81 -11.02 -11.15
N HIS A 144 -6.30 -10.01 -10.46
CA HIS A 144 -5.19 -10.15 -9.51
C HIS A 144 -5.74 -10.16 -8.09
N ASP A 145 -6.25 -11.32 -7.65
CA ASP A 145 -6.88 -11.50 -6.34
C ASP A 145 -5.83 -11.63 -5.23
N LYS A 146 -5.26 -10.50 -4.83
CA LYS A 146 -4.25 -10.40 -3.77
C LYS A 146 -4.45 -9.18 -2.90
N VAL A 147 -4.22 -9.34 -1.60
CA VAL A 147 -4.13 -8.23 -0.63
C VAL A 147 -2.75 -8.20 -0.01
N SER A 148 -2.06 -7.10 -0.17
CA SER A 148 -0.75 -6.86 0.44
C SER A 148 -0.81 -5.65 1.37
N ILE A 149 -0.23 -5.78 2.56
CA ILE A 149 -0.13 -4.68 3.53
C ILE A 149 1.32 -4.35 3.83
N SER A 150 1.58 -3.08 4.10
CA SER A 150 2.88 -2.65 4.62
C SER A 150 2.80 -2.27 6.10
N THR A 151 3.88 -2.54 6.83
CA THR A 151 4.05 -2.18 8.23
C THR A 151 5.44 -1.63 8.49
N LEU A 152 5.56 -0.73 9.49
CA LEU A 152 6.88 -0.29 9.95
C LEU A 152 7.50 -1.40 10.79
N ALA A 153 8.76 -1.78 10.51
CA ALA A 153 9.41 -2.88 11.18
C ALA A 153 10.85 -2.55 11.60
N ILE A 154 11.15 -2.80 12.87
CA ILE A 154 12.49 -2.70 13.47
C ILE A 154 12.72 -3.95 14.33
N CYS A 155 13.75 -4.70 14.02
CA CYS A 155 14.14 -5.88 14.78
C CYS A 155 15.55 -5.68 15.34
N ALA A 156 15.73 -5.96 16.63
CA ALA A 156 17.04 -5.97 17.28
C ALA A 156 17.24 -7.26 18.08
N GLU A 157 18.46 -7.49 18.56
CA GLU A 157 18.81 -8.69 19.33
C GLU A 157 18.00 -8.85 20.63
N THR A 158 17.53 -7.72 21.18
CA THR A 158 16.70 -7.69 22.40
C THR A 158 15.51 -6.76 22.22
N ARG A 159 14.40 -7.12 22.85
CA ARG A 159 13.18 -6.28 22.90
C ARG A 159 13.47 -4.87 23.38
N GLN A 160 14.28 -4.72 24.45
CA GLN A 160 14.60 -3.41 25.00
C GLN A 160 15.30 -2.53 23.96
N LYS A 161 16.37 -3.03 23.30
CA LYS A 161 17.10 -2.30 22.25
C LYS A 161 16.19 -1.88 21.11
N ALA A 162 15.31 -2.79 20.65
CA ALA A 162 14.36 -2.50 19.59
C ALA A 162 13.34 -1.42 19.99
N GLN A 163 12.80 -1.48 21.22
CA GLN A 163 11.80 -0.53 21.72
C GLN A 163 12.39 0.86 21.95
N GLU A 164 13.57 0.98 22.53
CA GLU A 164 14.26 2.26 22.73
C GLU A 164 14.52 2.94 21.38
N ARG A 165 15.11 2.20 20.45
CA ARG A 165 15.38 2.71 19.11
C ARG A 165 14.12 3.00 18.33
N GLY A 166 13.15 2.08 18.40
CA GLY A 166 11.86 2.22 17.73
C GLY A 166 11.09 3.44 18.20
N ALA A 167 11.12 3.77 19.50
CA ALA A 167 10.44 4.95 20.03
C ALA A 167 10.96 6.25 19.39
N GLU A 168 12.26 6.43 19.27
CA GLU A 168 12.87 7.59 18.60
C GLU A 168 12.44 7.69 17.13
N ILE A 169 12.47 6.56 16.42
CA ILE A 169 12.12 6.51 15.00
C ILE A 169 10.63 6.78 14.78
N ILE A 170 9.76 6.21 15.61
CA ILE A 170 8.30 6.43 15.50
C ILE A 170 7.95 7.87 15.88
N ASP A 171 8.62 8.48 16.87
CA ASP A 171 8.43 9.89 17.20
C ASP A 171 8.79 10.78 16.02
N TRP A 172 9.93 10.52 15.38
CA TRP A 172 10.33 11.24 14.17
C TRP A 172 9.30 11.04 13.04
N TYR A 173 8.88 9.81 12.78
CA TYR A 173 7.90 9.49 11.74
C TYR A 173 6.55 10.19 11.97
N ARG A 174 6.04 10.16 13.20
CA ARG A 174 4.81 10.84 13.61
C ARG A 174 4.92 12.35 13.45
N HIS A 175 6.08 12.91 13.82
CA HIS A 175 6.34 14.35 13.65
C HIS A 175 6.32 14.72 12.16
N GLN A 176 6.99 13.98 11.31
CA GLN A 176 6.99 14.23 9.86
C GLN A 176 5.60 14.09 9.23
N GLN A 177 4.83 13.09 9.65
CA GLN A 177 3.44 12.98 9.21
C GLN A 177 2.60 14.18 9.66
N SER A 178 2.79 14.64 10.90
CA SER A 178 2.07 15.81 11.40
C SER A 178 2.34 17.07 10.57
N LEU A 179 3.59 17.33 10.24
CA LEU A 179 3.96 18.48 9.40
C LEU A 179 3.32 18.41 8.00
N ARG A 180 3.24 17.21 7.42
CA ARG A 180 2.69 17.02 6.07
C ARG A 180 1.15 17.00 6.04
N ASP A 181 0.54 16.28 6.98
CA ASP A 181 -0.91 16.09 6.97
C ASP A 181 -1.65 17.31 7.54
N VAL A 182 -1.25 17.80 8.70
CA VAL A 182 -2.00 18.85 9.40
C VAL A 182 -1.85 20.18 8.69
N ARG A 183 -0.62 20.63 8.47
CA ARG A 183 -0.37 21.95 7.90
C ARG A 183 -0.94 22.11 6.50
N VAL A 184 -0.72 21.11 5.64
CA VAL A 184 -1.12 21.19 4.24
C VAL A 184 -2.65 21.17 4.08
N TRP A 185 -3.34 20.40 4.92
CA TRP A 185 -4.80 20.37 4.89
C TRP A 185 -5.42 21.60 5.56
N GLN A 186 -4.78 22.18 6.59
CA GLN A 186 -5.23 23.43 7.21
C GLN A 186 -5.17 24.63 6.26
N GLU A 187 -4.28 24.60 5.29
CA GLU A 187 -4.16 25.63 4.25
C GLU A 187 -5.20 25.50 3.12
N GLN A 188 -5.98 24.40 3.07
CA GLN A 188 -7.03 24.19 2.07
C GLN A 188 -8.32 24.91 2.47
N ASP A 189 -8.98 25.54 1.50
CA ASP A 189 -10.34 26.04 1.67
C ASP A 189 -11.32 24.87 1.84
N PRO A 190 -12.04 24.75 2.97
CA PRO A 190 -12.95 23.64 3.22
C PRO A 190 -14.05 23.48 2.17
N THR A 191 -14.43 24.56 1.49
CA THR A 191 -15.47 24.52 0.45
C THR A 191 -14.98 23.92 -0.85
N ASN A 192 -13.67 23.87 -1.06
CA ASN A 192 -13.03 23.39 -2.28
C ASN A 192 -12.41 21.97 -2.11
N VAL A 193 -12.55 21.34 -0.95
CA VAL A 193 -12.04 19.98 -0.75
C VAL A 193 -12.96 18.97 -1.42
N PRO A 194 -12.49 18.22 -2.42
CA PRO A 194 -13.31 17.21 -3.09
C PRO A 194 -13.80 16.11 -2.14
N GLY A 195 -14.95 15.51 -2.43
CA GLY A 195 -15.58 14.47 -1.61
C GLY A 195 -14.62 13.33 -1.25
N ASP A 196 -13.85 12.86 -2.22
CA ASP A 196 -12.86 11.77 -2.09
C ASP A 196 -11.69 12.10 -1.13
N TYR A 197 -11.51 13.38 -0.79
CA TYR A 197 -10.49 13.85 0.14
C TYR A 197 -11.06 14.36 1.46
N GLN A 198 -12.38 14.41 1.63
CA GLN A 198 -13.03 14.90 2.85
C GLN A 198 -12.55 14.16 4.11
N TRP A 199 -12.34 12.85 4.03
CA TRP A 199 -11.81 12.09 5.14
C TRP A 199 -10.40 12.56 5.57
N HIS A 200 -9.52 12.80 4.59
CA HIS A 200 -8.17 13.33 4.86
C HIS A 200 -8.22 14.71 5.49
N TYR A 201 -9.07 15.59 4.94
CA TYR A 201 -9.29 16.94 5.43
C TYR A 201 -9.83 16.92 6.88
N GLN A 202 -10.91 16.21 7.14
CA GLN A 202 -11.53 16.11 8.46
C GLN A 202 -10.57 15.54 9.50
N ARG A 203 -9.86 14.47 9.16
CA ARG A 203 -8.87 13.86 10.03
C ARG A 203 -7.72 14.80 10.38
N SER A 204 -7.37 15.72 9.48
CA SER A 204 -6.23 16.61 9.66
C SER A 204 -6.59 17.95 10.29
N THR A 205 -7.87 18.39 10.20
CA THR A 205 -8.31 19.73 10.60
C THR A 205 -9.32 19.77 11.75
N ALA A 206 -9.97 18.65 12.09
CA ALA A 206 -10.92 18.62 13.19
C ALA A 206 -10.26 19.02 14.50
N ALA A 207 -10.88 19.95 15.25
CA ALA A 207 -10.41 20.35 16.57
C ALA A 207 -10.41 19.19 17.58
N ASP A 208 -11.35 18.23 17.40
CA ASP A 208 -11.44 16.95 18.07
C ASP A 208 -10.88 15.79 17.22
N SER A 209 -10.08 16.11 16.21
CA SER A 209 -9.26 15.09 15.56
C SER A 209 -8.66 14.28 16.70
N PRO A 210 -8.95 12.94 16.81
CA PRO A 210 -8.50 12.17 17.96
C PRO A 210 -7.05 12.57 18.15
N LYS A 211 -6.80 13.30 19.28
CA LYS A 211 -5.50 13.83 19.60
C LYS A 211 -4.59 12.70 19.31
N ARG A 212 -3.75 12.82 18.28
CA ARG A 212 -2.95 11.71 17.73
C ARG A 212 -2.44 10.94 18.91
N ASP A 213 -2.98 9.76 19.14
CA ASP A 213 -2.85 8.92 20.32
C ASP A 213 -1.99 9.57 21.41
N GLU A 214 -2.57 10.04 22.50
CA GLU A 214 -1.81 10.65 23.62
C GLU A 214 -0.76 9.67 24.17
N ALA A 215 -0.90 8.39 23.79
CA ALA A 215 0.07 7.35 24.09
C ALA A 215 1.44 7.66 23.46
N SER A 216 2.48 7.55 24.25
CA SER A 216 3.85 7.69 23.77
C SER A 216 4.15 6.67 22.65
N SER A 217 5.13 6.97 21.81
CA SER A 217 5.55 6.02 20.78
C SER A 217 5.98 4.69 21.38
N LEU A 218 6.58 4.72 22.55
CA LEU A 218 6.95 3.50 23.30
C LEU A 218 5.71 2.69 23.73
N ASP A 219 4.64 3.35 24.20
CA ASP A 219 3.41 2.65 24.59
C ASP A 219 2.71 2.05 23.38
N GLN A 220 2.72 2.74 22.24
CA GLN A 220 2.19 2.22 20.98
C GLN A 220 2.97 1.02 20.47
N ILE A 221 4.30 1.01 20.63
CA ILE A 221 5.14 -0.15 20.32
C ILE A 221 4.80 -1.31 21.25
N LYS A 222 4.72 -1.08 22.57
CA LYS A 222 4.39 -2.09 23.57
C LYS A 222 2.98 -2.67 23.39
N SER A 223 2.04 -1.89 22.87
CA SER A 223 0.70 -2.38 22.52
C SER A 223 0.63 -3.22 21.24
N GLY A 224 1.75 -3.40 20.54
CA GLY A 224 1.79 -4.18 19.30
C GLY A 224 1.27 -3.44 18.06
N ARG A 225 1.28 -2.12 18.07
CA ARG A 225 0.83 -1.32 16.91
C ARG A 225 1.81 -1.38 15.74
N TYR A 226 3.09 -1.64 16.00
CA TYR A 226 4.17 -1.71 15.02
C TYR A 226 4.94 -3.01 15.15
N CYS A 227 5.54 -3.47 14.08
CA CYS A 227 6.42 -4.64 14.08
C CYS A 227 7.81 -4.26 14.66
N ILE A 228 7.87 -3.96 15.97
CA ILE A 228 9.07 -3.47 16.63
C ILE A 228 9.35 -4.29 17.89
N GLY A 229 10.46 -5.04 17.89
CA GLY A 229 10.83 -5.91 18.99
C GLY A 229 12.04 -6.79 18.68
N ASP A 230 12.21 -7.83 19.49
CA ASP A 230 13.12 -8.93 19.15
C ASP A 230 12.49 -9.84 18.06
N PRO A 231 13.19 -10.86 17.57
CA PRO A 231 12.64 -11.75 16.54
C PRO A 231 11.31 -12.40 16.92
N ASP A 232 11.13 -12.79 18.19
CA ASP A 232 9.89 -13.41 18.67
C ASP A 232 8.74 -12.41 18.72
N ASP A 233 9.00 -11.15 19.07
CA ASP A 233 8.01 -10.07 19.02
C ASP A 233 7.57 -9.81 17.59
N CYS A 234 8.51 -9.76 16.65
CA CYS A 234 8.23 -9.55 15.24
C CYS A 234 7.42 -10.71 14.65
N LEU A 235 7.75 -11.94 15.01
CA LEU A 235 6.99 -13.11 14.58
C LEU A 235 5.56 -13.05 15.10
N ARG A 236 5.34 -12.84 16.40
CA ARG A 236 3.99 -12.67 16.99
C ARG A 236 3.19 -11.53 16.32
N TYR A 237 3.88 -10.43 15.99
CA TYR A 237 3.23 -9.33 15.28
C TYR A 237 2.72 -9.77 13.90
N LEU A 238 3.50 -10.50 13.14
CA LEU A 238 3.11 -10.95 11.80
C LEU A 238 2.02 -12.02 11.87
N GLU A 239 2.11 -12.96 12.80
CA GLU A 239 1.15 -14.06 13.01
C GLU A 239 -0.27 -13.54 13.31
N GLN A 240 -0.43 -12.42 14.01
CA GLN A 240 -1.75 -11.83 14.28
C GLN A 240 -2.52 -11.44 13.02
N TYR A 241 -1.83 -11.26 11.88
CA TYR A 241 -2.47 -10.94 10.60
C TYR A 241 -2.86 -12.17 9.78
N THR A 242 -2.36 -13.36 10.10
CA THR A 242 -2.68 -14.59 9.38
C THR A 242 -4.19 -14.84 9.26
N PRO A 243 -5.01 -14.69 10.33
CA PRO A 243 -6.45 -14.94 10.23
C PRO A 243 -7.22 -13.85 9.49
N THR A 244 -6.60 -12.73 9.10
CA THR A 244 -7.29 -11.62 8.42
C THR A 244 -7.59 -11.90 6.94
N GLY A 245 -6.93 -12.90 6.35
CA GLY A 245 -7.00 -13.18 4.93
C GLY A 245 -6.08 -12.31 4.06
N VAL A 246 -5.08 -11.64 4.68
CA VAL A 246 -4.01 -10.96 3.93
C VAL A 246 -3.12 -11.98 3.25
N ASP A 247 -2.74 -11.71 1.99
CA ASP A 247 -1.88 -12.61 1.21
C ASP A 247 -0.39 -12.31 1.42
N GLU A 248 -0.04 -11.03 1.62
CA GLU A 248 1.35 -10.59 1.71
C GLU A 248 1.53 -9.49 2.75
N ILE A 249 2.65 -9.52 3.46
CA ILE A 249 3.06 -8.45 4.36
C ILE A 249 4.43 -7.92 3.90
N MET A 250 4.50 -6.62 3.66
CA MET A 250 5.72 -5.90 3.25
C MET A 250 6.26 -5.07 4.43
N PRO A 251 7.23 -5.56 5.20
CA PRO A 251 7.85 -4.77 6.26
C PRO A 251 8.71 -3.64 5.67
N LEU A 252 8.50 -2.42 6.14
CA LEU A 252 9.32 -1.25 5.81
C LEU A 252 10.44 -1.13 6.83
N PHE A 253 11.65 -1.48 6.46
CA PHE A 253 12.82 -1.51 7.36
C PHE A 253 13.60 -0.19 7.40
N GLN A 254 13.57 0.60 6.34
CA GLN A 254 14.21 1.93 6.33
C GLN A 254 13.20 3.00 6.71
N ILE A 255 13.29 3.53 7.91
CA ILE A 255 12.35 4.54 8.42
C ILE A 255 13.15 5.77 8.83
N GLY A 256 12.98 6.86 8.07
CA GLY A 256 13.56 8.16 8.39
C GLY A 256 15.09 8.15 8.62
N PRO A 257 15.56 8.64 9.80
CA PRO A 257 16.97 8.83 10.07
C PRO A 257 17.71 7.56 10.51
N MET A 258 17.12 6.36 10.33
CA MET A 258 17.80 5.12 10.68
C MET A 258 19.14 4.99 9.95
N ALA A 259 20.18 4.64 10.70
CA ALA A 259 21.49 4.38 10.12
C ALA A 259 21.47 3.09 9.30
N HIS A 260 22.26 3.06 8.21
CA HIS A 260 22.33 1.88 7.33
C HIS A 260 22.63 0.59 8.08
N GLN A 261 23.49 0.64 9.10
CA GLN A 261 23.85 -0.54 9.90
C GLN A 261 22.65 -1.10 10.68
N GLU A 262 21.76 -0.25 11.18
CA GLU A 262 20.55 -0.67 11.92
C GLU A 262 19.52 -1.33 10.98
N VAL A 263 19.38 -0.79 9.78
CA VAL A 263 18.55 -1.40 8.72
C VAL A 263 19.08 -2.79 8.36
N MET A 264 20.40 -2.91 8.18
CA MET A 264 21.04 -4.18 7.87
C MET A 264 20.97 -5.20 9.03
N GLU A 265 21.02 -4.75 10.28
CA GLU A 265 20.79 -5.59 11.44
C GLU A 265 19.36 -6.16 11.45
N THR A 266 18.36 -5.28 11.26
CA THR A 266 16.94 -5.68 11.15
C THR A 266 16.76 -6.70 10.03
N LEU A 267 17.27 -6.45 8.83
CA LEU A 267 17.17 -7.37 7.68
C LEU A 267 17.77 -8.74 7.96
N ARG A 268 18.96 -8.80 8.61
CA ARG A 268 19.62 -10.06 8.96
C ARG A 268 18.81 -10.85 9.99
N LEU A 269 18.29 -10.18 11.02
CA LEU A 269 17.47 -10.84 12.06
C LEU A 269 16.16 -11.36 11.46
N PHE A 270 15.49 -10.59 10.62
CA PHE A 270 14.30 -11.04 9.91
C PHE A 270 14.59 -12.26 9.02
N GLY A 271 15.61 -12.19 8.18
CA GLY A 271 15.98 -13.29 7.28
C GLY A 271 16.38 -14.56 7.99
N LYS A 272 17.01 -14.43 9.18
CA LYS A 272 17.51 -15.58 9.92
C LYS A 272 16.50 -16.18 10.89
N HIS A 273 15.66 -15.35 11.54
CA HIS A 273 14.88 -15.77 12.69
C HIS A 273 13.35 -15.55 12.52
N VAL A 274 12.91 -14.67 11.66
CA VAL A 274 11.46 -14.37 11.49
C VAL A 274 10.90 -15.12 10.29
N ILE A 275 11.41 -14.85 9.08
CA ILE A 275 10.88 -15.43 7.85
C ILE A 275 10.83 -16.97 7.87
N PRO A 276 11.89 -17.70 8.28
CA PRO A 276 11.85 -19.16 8.29
C PRO A 276 10.79 -19.76 9.23
N ASN A 277 10.45 -19.03 10.31
CA ASN A 277 9.48 -19.52 11.28
C ASN A 277 8.04 -19.22 10.87
N LEU A 278 7.76 -18.15 10.13
CA LEU A 278 6.43 -17.91 9.51
C LEU A 278 6.02 -19.06 8.60
N SER A 279 6.92 -19.53 7.74
CA SER A 279 6.65 -20.62 6.81
C SER A 279 6.38 -21.97 7.51
N GLN A 280 6.87 -22.19 8.71
CA GLN A 280 6.59 -23.41 9.49
C GLN A 280 5.21 -23.38 10.15
N THR A 281 4.74 -22.21 10.56
CA THR A 281 3.41 -22.03 11.15
C THR A 281 2.31 -22.32 10.12
N GLU A 282 2.48 -21.93 8.86
CA GLU A 282 1.55 -22.24 7.77
C GLU A 282 1.45 -23.76 7.51
N GLN A 283 2.58 -24.49 7.51
CA GLN A 283 2.59 -25.95 7.32
C GLN A 283 1.90 -26.69 8.47
N THR A 284 2.02 -26.20 9.70
CA THR A 284 1.36 -26.81 10.87
C THR A 284 -0.16 -26.58 10.82
N THR A 285 -0.62 -25.41 10.35
CA THR A 285 -2.05 -25.10 10.23
C THR A 285 -2.71 -25.97 9.16
N ILE A 286 -2.05 -26.20 8.02
CA ILE A 286 -2.56 -27.07 6.95
C ILE A 286 -2.63 -28.55 7.41
N ALA A 287 -1.67 -29.00 8.22
CA ALA A 287 -1.66 -30.36 8.74
C ALA A 287 -2.80 -30.63 9.74
N HIS A 288 -3.22 -29.63 10.51
CA HIS A 288 -4.33 -29.79 11.46
C HIS A 288 -5.72 -29.72 10.80
N THR A 289 -5.88 -28.97 9.71
CA THR A 289 -7.15 -28.92 8.95
C THR A 289 -7.38 -30.15 8.08
N SER A 290 -6.35 -30.93 7.78
CA SER A 290 -6.48 -32.18 6.98
C SER A 290 -6.64 -33.44 7.86
N ALA A 291 -6.69 -33.33 9.19
CA ALA A 291 -6.86 -34.46 10.12
C ALA A 291 -8.29 -34.57 10.68
N ASP A 292 -9.16 -33.60 10.39
CA ASP A 292 -10.54 -33.55 10.90
C ASP A 292 -11.61 -33.73 9.79
N ASP A 293 -11.25 -34.22 8.58
CA ASP A 293 -12.19 -34.63 7.51
C ASP A 293 -12.25 -36.17 7.36
#